data_3eccb15b9646c1df5d18b6f24ecd7e1e
#
_entry.id   3eccb15b9646c1df5d18b6f24ecd7e1e
#
_cell.length_a   1.000
_cell.length_b   1.000
_cell.length_c   1.000
_cell.angle_alpha   90.00
_cell.angle_beta   90.00
_cell.angle_gamma   90.00
#
_symmetry.space_group_name_H-M   'P 1'
#
loop_
_entity.id
_entity.type
_entity.pdbx_description
1 polymer ?
#
loop_
_entity_poly.entity_id
_entity_poly.type
_entity_poly.pdbx_seq_one_letter_code
_entity_poly.pdbx_strand_id
1 'polypeptide(L)'
;MIKIILPLAVLFCISIPSLADEPVRSEVIKPIRNVTFNKEGKCRERKQGGNPREINGYLVFDGSQDGNRQVDPQIAVGDDHILHGTNNGLIIYDKKGNFVQGVPQNCFNGGIDPKLFYDSHNQVFGFDLWNPWDKEKKKPVNISISETKDPTGAWNTYPVPAPGGRDGGGIGYSKKWVGYSFPGGPEQTFVLTMEEVKSGKPATVYHFKGSLGHPVQTQDDQEDLYFVKVNQNKIIVTRVFDSGDGTPNSEQIGQTKHGLKYINFPPKSPQKDSEQKTASGDRNPKNLVVQGGFIWWSQAVNCEGRAAVQWHQMKPNGTLVQTGLIKDDKRSFIQTTIAVNKQLDVLVGFQETGTDLFISPRFAFRHADDPPGELRPMVSIGEGRAATDGVSWGDYSGSVVDGGNHLDLWTIQSITDEKGKGDTVIAKVPFEEKK
;
A
#
# COMPACT_ATOMS: atom_id res chain seq x y z
N MET A 1 5.47 -13.77 -69.14
CA MET A 1 5.76 -13.47 -67.71
C MET A 1 4.44 -13.45 -66.96
N ILE A 2 4.12 -14.53 -66.28
CA ILE A 2 2.89 -14.67 -65.49
C ILE A 2 3.21 -14.24 -64.05
N LYS A 3 2.58 -13.18 -63.59
CA LYS A 3 2.66 -12.74 -62.18
C LYS A 3 1.70 -13.56 -61.35
N ILE A 4 2.25 -14.42 -60.48
CA ILE A 4 1.49 -15.14 -59.47
C ILE A 4 1.33 -14.18 -58.27
N ILE A 5 0.09 -13.78 -57.95
CA ILE A 5 -0.28 -13.02 -56.77
C ILE A 5 -0.60 -14.07 -55.69
N LEU A 6 0.25 -14.20 -54.68
CA LEU A 6 -0.06 -14.97 -53.46
C LEU A 6 -1.03 -14.13 -52.56
N PRO A 7 -2.08 -14.75 -52.04
CA PRO A 7 -2.93 -14.08 -51.08
C PRO A 7 -2.22 -13.93 -49.72
N LEU A 8 -2.28 -12.74 -49.20
CA LEU A 8 -1.80 -12.39 -47.84
C LEU A 8 -2.73 -13.09 -46.83
N ALA A 9 -2.24 -14.12 -46.16
CA ALA A 9 -2.95 -14.74 -45.04
C ALA A 9 -2.90 -13.80 -43.85
N VAL A 10 -4.05 -13.19 -43.53
CA VAL A 10 -4.25 -12.46 -42.29
C VAL A 10 -4.34 -13.49 -41.16
N LEU A 11 -3.26 -13.65 -40.39
CA LEU A 11 -3.29 -14.41 -39.15
C LEU A 11 -4.12 -13.63 -38.13
N PHE A 12 -5.37 -14.04 -37.95
CA PHE A 12 -6.12 -13.66 -36.77
C PHE A 12 -5.47 -14.36 -35.56
N CYS A 13 -4.73 -13.61 -34.74
CA CYS A 13 -4.40 -14.07 -33.39
C CYS A 13 -5.70 -14.12 -32.58
N ILE A 14 -6.33 -15.28 -32.56
CA ILE A 14 -7.37 -15.59 -31.60
C ILE A 14 -6.64 -15.65 -30.25
N SER A 15 -6.79 -14.62 -29.41
CA SER A 15 -6.44 -14.71 -28.00
C SER A 15 -7.38 -15.75 -27.39
N ILE A 16 -6.86 -16.93 -27.08
CA ILE A 16 -7.57 -17.92 -26.27
C ILE A 16 -7.77 -17.23 -24.92
N PRO A 17 -9.01 -17.02 -24.45
CA PRO A 17 -9.23 -16.50 -23.10
C PRO A 17 -8.52 -17.45 -22.13
N SER A 18 -7.77 -16.91 -21.18
CA SER A 18 -7.23 -17.71 -20.09
C SER A 18 -8.43 -18.32 -19.36
N LEU A 19 -8.42 -19.63 -19.15
CA LEU A 19 -9.42 -20.27 -18.30
C LEU A 19 -9.33 -19.59 -16.91
N ALA A 20 -10.49 -19.24 -16.37
CA ALA A 20 -10.57 -18.74 -15.01
C ALA A 20 -10.16 -19.85 -14.03
N ASP A 21 -9.34 -19.50 -13.05
CA ASP A 21 -8.90 -20.44 -12.03
C ASP A 21 -9.82 -20.32 -10.80
N GLU A 22 -10.39 -21.44 -10.40
CA GLU A 22 -11.15 -21.56 -9.15
C GLU A 22 -10.20 -21.61 -7.93
N PRO A 23 -10.69 -21.27 -6.73
CA PRO A 23 -9.93 -21.48 -5.50
C PRO A 23 -9.64 -22.97 -5.31
N VAL A 24 -8.43 -23.30 -4.87
CA VAL A 24 -8.02 -24.72 -4.64
C VAL A 24 -8.65 -25.32 -3.39
N ARG A 25 -9.08 -24.48 -2.46
CA ARG A 25 -9.85 -24.85 -1.26
C ARG A 25 -10.55 -23.66 -0.66
N SER A 26 -11.55 -23.92 0.17
CA SER A 26 -12.17 -22.94 1.06
C SER A 26 -12.28 -23.50 2.48
N GLU A 27 -12.30 -22.60 3.45
CA GLU A 27 -12.52 -22.93 4.86
C GLU A 27 -13.28 -21.81 5.55
N VAL A 28 -14.05 -22.15 6.57
CA VAL A 28 -14.78 -21.16 7.38
C VAL A 28 -14.01 -20.85 8.63
N ILE A 29 -13.71 -19.57 8.86
CA ILE A 29 -13.04 -19.09 10.06
C ILE A 29 -13.96 -18.21 10.89
N LYS A 30 -13.74 -18.19 12.20
CA LYS A 30 -14.48 -17.35 13.14
C LYS A 30 -13.68 -16.12 13.51
N PRO A 31 -14.31 -14.94 13.56
CA PRO A 31 -13.62 -13.74 14.01
C PRO A 31 -13.38 -13.74 15.52
N ILE A 32 -12.37 -12.97 15.89
CA ILE A 32 -12.15 -12.54 17.27
C ILE A 32 -12.64 -11.10 17.34
N ARG A 33 -13.70 -10.85 18.10
CA ARG A 33 -14.19 -9.49 18.29
C ARG A 33 -13.32 -8.75 19.28
N ASN A 34 -12.70 -7.68 18.84
CA ASN A 34 -11.85 -6.82 19.65
C ASN A 34 -12.57 -5.51 19.90
N VAL A 35 -12.62 -5.09 21.15
CA VAL A 35 -13.05 -3.74 21.52
C VAL A 35 -11.79 -2.93 21.74
N THR A 36 -11.65 -1.84 21.02
CA THR A 36 -10.43 -1.04 20.96
C THR A 36 -10.02 -0.49 22.34
N PHE A 37 -10.94 -0.43 23.29
CA PHE A 37 -10.70 0.04 24.67
C PHE A 37 -11.29 -0.90 25.69
N ASN A 38 -10.43 -1.75 26.20
CA ASN A 38 -10.75 -2.39 27.48
C ASN A 38 -10.09 -1.60 28.61
N LYS A 39 -10.90 -0.95 29.44
CA LYS A 39 -10.46 -0.27 30.67
C LYS A 39 -9.77 -1.25 31.66
N GLU A 40 -9.84 -2.55 31.40
CA GLU A 40 -9.38 -3.61 32.31
C GLU A 40 -7.97 -4.18 32.00
N GLY A 41 -7.15 -3.52 31.19
CA GLY A 41 -5.71 -3.69 31.38
C GLY A 41 -4.88 -4.42 30.34
N LYS A 42 -5.41 -4.97 29.25
CA LYS A 42 -4.57 -5.63 28.21
C LYS A 42 -4.21 -4.67 27.06
N CYS A 43 -5.07 -3.71 26.76
CA CYS A 43 -4.86 -2.72 25.71
C CYS A 43 -4.68 -1.34 26.35
N ARG A 44 -3.45 -1.00 26.72
CA ARG A 44 -3.14 0.31 27.29
C ARG A 44 -3.00 1.34 26.18
N GLU A 45 -3.63 2.50 26.38
CA GLU A 45 -3.47 3.68 25.53
C GLU A 45 -2.00 4.06 25.38
N ARG A 46 -1.55 4.31 24.14
CA ARG A 46 -0.26 4.93 23.81
C ARG A 46 -0.53 6.37 23.38
N LYS A 47 0.06 7.33 24.07
CA LYS A 47 0.00 8.74 23.69
C LYS A 47 1.23 9.07 22.85
N GLN A 48 1.06 9.22 21.55
CA GLN A 48 2.15 9.62 20.66
C GLN A 48 1.62 10.39 19.45
N GLY A 49 2.38 11.40 19.04
CA GLY A 49 2.10 12.16 17.84
C GLY A 49 1.06 13.27 18.03
N GLY A 50 0.56 13.77 16.93
CA GLY A 50 -0.23 14.99 16.87
C GLY A 50 0.66 16.21 16.63
N ASN A 51 0.44 17.30 17.37
CA ASN A 51 1.20 18.54 17.22
C ASN A 51 1.08 19.14 15.80
N PRO A 52 -0.16 19.50 15.38
CA PRO A 52 -0.41 20.03 14.05
C PRO A 52 0.23 21.40 13.85
N ARG A 53 0.85 21.58 12.68
CA ARG A 53 1.54 22.81 12.26
C ARG A 53 1.44 22.99 10.76
N GLU A 54 1.76 24.17 10.29
CA GLU A 54 1.89 24.43 8.86
C GLU A 54 3.37 24.37 8.45
N ILE A 55 3.65 23.62 7.38
CA ILE A 55 4.95 23.59 6.73
C ILE A 55 4.73 23.78 5.23
N ASN A 56 5.34 24.79 4.64
CA ASN A 56 5.22 25.12 3.21
C ASN A 56 3.75 25.24 2.71
N GLY A 57 2.83 25.72 3.57
CA GLY A 57 1.41 25.88 3.25
C GLY A 57 0.57 24.60 3.40
N TYR A 58 1.13 23.52 3.96
CA TYR A 58 0.45 22.26 4.18
C TYR A 58 0.26 21.96 5.66
N LEU A 59 -0.88 21.36 6.02
CA LEU A 59 -1.06 20.78 7.36
C LEU A 59 -0.10 19.61 7.53
N VAL A 60 0.76 19.69 8.52
CA VAL A 60 1.71 18.63 8.89
C VAL A 60 1.62 18.36 10.38
N PHE A 61 1.71 17.11 10.80
CA PHE A 61 1.76 16.74 12.21
C PHE A 61 2.59 15.48 12.44
N ASP A 62 3.03 15.31 13.67
CA ASP A 62 3.84 14.17 14.05
C ASP A 62 2.96 12.92 14.13
N GLY A 63 3.39 11.84 13.52
CA GLY A 63 2.81 10.52 13.66
C GLY A 63 3.37 9.79 14.89
N SER A 64 3.83 8.54 14.71
CA SER A 64 4.51 7.80 15.77
C SER A 64 5.88 8.39 16.07
N GLN A 65 6.22 8.50 17.35
CA GLN A 65 7.55 8.87 17.88
C GLN A 65 8.15 7.71 18.66
N ASP A 66 7.98 6.50 18.16
CA ASP A 66 8.40 5.26 18.83
C ASP A 66 9.91 5.05 18.82
N GLY A 67 10.64 5.79 17.99
CA GLY A 67 12.08 5.65 17.86
C GLY A 67 12.53 4.27 17.36
N ASN A 68 11.79 3.70 16.42
CA ASN A 68 12.07 2.38 15.85
C ASN A 68 13.19 2.40 14.82
N ARG A 69 13.84 1.24 14.61
CA ARG A 69 14.77 1.04 13.50
C ARG A 69 14.06 0.81 12.17
N GLN A 70 12.92 0.10 12.22
CA GLN A 70 12.02 -0.15 11.08
C GLN A 70 10.67 0.41 11.45
N VAL A 71 10.27 1.47 10.79
CA VAL A 71 9.03 2.17 11.13
C VAL A 71 7.84 1.59 10.40
N ASP A 72 8.02 1.30 9.11
CA ASP A 72 7.01 0.73 8.21
C ASP A 72 5.63 1.40 8.36
N PRO A 73 5.56 2.75 8.21
CA PRO A 73 4.35 3.48 8.49
C PRO A 73 3.30 3.25 7.42
N GLN A 74 2.06 3.10 7.86
CA GLN A 74 0.88 3.07 7.00
C GLN A 74 -0.17 4.05 7.49
N ILE A 75 -1.05 4.45 6.58
CA ILE A 75 -2.12 5.39 6.84
C ILE A 75 -3.41 4.96 6.11
N ALA A 76 -4.54 5.16 6.77
CA ALA A 76 -5.86 5.12 6.17
C ALA A 76 -6.65 6.34 6.65
N VAL A 77 -7.41 6.96 5.77
CA VAL A 77 -8.14 8.20 6.09
C VAL A 77 -9.61 8.01 5.75
N GLY A 78 -10.44 8.00 6.78
CA GLY A 78 -11.89 7.91 6.67
C GLY A 78 -12.56 9.28 6.63
N ASP A 79 -13.87 9.31 6.95
CA ASP A 79 -14.65 10.55 6.95
C ASP A 79 -14.15 11.53 8.03
N ASP A 80 -13.96 11.05 9.24
CA ASP A 80 -13.69 11.88 10.43
C ASP A 80 -12.32 11.58 11.07
N HIS A 81 -11.74 10.42 10.80
CA HIS A 81 -10.54 9.93 11.47
C HIS A 81 -9.44 9.52 10.49
N ILE A 82 -8.23 9.60 10.99
CA ILE A 82 -7.01 9.09 10.37
C ILE A 82 -6.52 7.93 11.23
N LEU A 83 -6.31 6.76 10.63
CA LEU A 83 -5.70 5.62 11.24
C LEU A 83 -4.26 5.51 10.74
N HIS A 84 -3.29 5.53 11.65
CA HIS A 84 -1.87 5.33 11.39
C HIS A 84 -1.40 4.03 12.03
N GLY A 85 -0.68 3.20 11.29
CA GLY A 85 -0.08 1.97 11.76
C GLY A 85 1.43 1.97 11.66
N THR A 86 2.08 1.33 12.64
CA THR A 86 3.51 1.00 12.66
C THR A 86 3.70 -0.41 13.19
N ASN A 87 4.94 -0.90 13.18
CA ASN A 87 5.30 -2.16 13.84
C ASN A 87 5.04 -2.21 15.35
N ASN A 88 4.66 -1.09 15.97
CA ASN A 88 4.39 -0.99 17.41
C ASN A 88 2.90 -0.86 17.76
N GLY A 89 2.04 -0.61 16.79
CA GLY A 89 0.60 -0.45 17.02
C GLY A 89 -0.07 0.54 16.09
N LEU A 90 -1.31 0.88 16.43
CA LEU A 90 -2.15 1.81 15.71
C LEU A 90 -2.31 3.10 16.50
N ILE A 91 -2.41 4.23 15.79
CA ILE A 91 -2.70 5.54 16.36
C ILE A 91 -3.84 6.16 15.54
N ILE A 92 -4.80 6.76 16.22
CA ILE A 92 -5.94 7.44 15.62
C ILE A 92 -5.82 8.93 15.87
N TYR A 93 -6.01 9.71 14.81
CA TYR A 93 -6.05 11.17 14.83
C TYR A 93 -7.37 11.67 14.26
N ASP A 94 -7.76 12.89 14.64
CA ASP A 94 -8.77 13.63 13.90
C ASP A 94 -8.19 14.22 12.60
N LYS A 95 -9.04 14.76 11.74
CA LYS A 95 -8.63 15.37 10.45
C LYS A 95 -7.84 16.66 10.60
N LYS A 96 -7.73 17.22 11.84
CA LYS A 96 -6.91 18.38 12.16
C LYS A 96 -5.52 17.98 12.64
N GLY A 97 -5.26 16.68 12.78
CA GLY A 97 -3.98 16.14 13.25
C GLY A 97 -3.87 16.05 14.77
N ASN A 98 -4.97 16.22 15.52
CA ASN A 98 -4.96 16.02 16.96
C ASN A 98 -5.02 14.52 17.28
N PHE A 99 -4.23 14.11 18.26
CA PHE A 99 -4.24 12.74 18.78
C PHE A 99 -5.60 12.42 19.41
N VAL A 100 -6.20 11.31 18.99
CA VAL A 100 -7.44 10.78 19.56
C VAL A 100 -7.13 9.57 20.44
N GLN A 101 -6.33 8.62 19.93
CA GLN A 101 -6.16 7.33 20.60
C GLN A 101 -4.99 6.52 20.04
N GLY A 102 -4.33 5.71 20.88
CA GLY A 102 -3.31 4.76 20.46
C GLY A 102 -3.61 3.34 20.96
N VAL A 103 -3.45 2.34 20.10
CA VAL A 103 -3.80 0.94 20.36
C VAL A 103 -2.61 0.04 20.02
N PRO A 104 -2.05 -0.71 20.98
CA PRO A 104 -1.00 -1.68 20.69
C PRO A 104 -1.49 -2.82 19.80
N GLN A 105 -0.61 -3.35 18.92
CA GLN A 105 -0.98 -4.44 18.02
C GLN A 105 -1.39 -5.74 18.70
N ASN A 106 -0.97 -5.97 19.95
CA ASN A 106 -1.37 -7.15 20.71
C ASN A 106 -2.88 -7.20 21.01
N CYS A 107 -3.57 -6.06 20.88
CA CYS A 107 -5.02 -6.00 20.96
C CYS A 107 -5.70 -6.69 19.77
N PHE A 108 -4.98 -6.91 18.68
CA PHE A 108 -5.44 -7.54 17.45
C PHE A 108 -4.77 -8.89 17.19
N ASN A 109 -4.57 -9.68 18.25
CA ASN A 109 -3.92 -10.99 18.19
C ASN A 109 -2.42 -10.95 17.84
N GLY A 110 -1.80 -9.76 17.87
CA GLY A 110 -0.37 -9.56 17.61
C GLY A 110 0.01 -9.62 16.13
N GLY A 111 1.25 -9.31 15.86
CA GLY A 111 1.84 -9.26 14.52
C GLY A 111 2.56 -7.94 14.28
N ILE A 112 3.14 -7.81 13.10
CA ILE A 112 3.85 -6.63 12.60
C ILE A 112 3.46 -6.36 11.14
N ASP A 113 4.09 -5.35 10.53
CA ASP A 113 3.95 -4.98 9.12
C ASP A 113 2.52 -4.65 8.69
N PRO A 114 1.81 -3.76 9.42
CA PRO A 114 0.45 -3.41 9.09
C PRO A 114 0.37 -2.79 7.69
N LYS A 115 -0.62 -3.22 6.88
CA LYS A 115 -1.08 -2.50 5.70
C LYS A 115 -2.50 -2.07 5.97
N LEU A 116 -2.77 -0.79 5.80
CA LEU A 116 -4.04 -0.18 6.18
C LEU A 116 -4.84 0.24 4.96
N PHE A 117 -6.15 0.25 5.10
CA PHE A 117 -7.06 0.87 4.14
C PHE A 117 -8.30 1.46 4.82
N TYR A 118 -8.97 2.37 4.13
CA TYR A 118 -10.34 2.77 4.39
C TYR A 118 -11.17 2.51 3.13
N ASP A 119 -12.20 1.69 3.27
CA ASP A 119 -13.16 1.42 2.21
C ASP A 119 -14.37 2.37 2.38
N SER A 120 -14.44 3.38 1.54
CA SER A 120 -15.52 4.38 1.57
C SER A 120 -16.89 3.83 1.13
N HIS A 121 -16.92 2.77 0.31
CA HIS A 121 -18.16 2.13 -0.11
C HIS A 121 -18.80 1.36 1.05
N ASN A 122 -18.01 0.61 1.78
CA ASN A 122 -18.45 -0.16 2.93
C ASN A 122 -18.37 0.61 4.24
N GLN A 123 -17.74 1.78 4.25
CA GLN A 123 -17.51 2.65 5.41
C GLN A 123 -16.83 1.92 6.58
N VAL A 124 -15.70 1.28 6.29
CA VAL A 124 -14.90 0.54 7.26
C VAL A 124 -13.42 0.79 7.09
N PHE A 125 -12.69 0.77 8.21
CA PHE A 125 -11.25 0.63 8.20
C PHE A 125 -10.87 -0.84 8.20
N GLY A 126 -9.75 -1.15 7.56
CA GLY A 126 -9.18 -2.48 7.58
C GLY A 126 -7.66 -2.46 7.64
N PHE A 127 -7.09 -3.53 8.18
CA PHE A 127 -5.64 -3.75 8.16
C PHE A 127 -5.31 -5.23 8.34
N ASP A 128 -4.09 -5.59 7.97
CA ASP A 128 -3.50 -6.88 8.25
C ASP A 128 -2.35 -6.77 9.27
N LEU A 129 -2.09 -7.88 9.95
CA LEU A 129 -0.89 -8.08 10.77
C LEU A 129 -0.31 -9.45 10.46
N TRP A 130 0.96 -9.48 10.10
CA TRP A 130 1.70 -10.72 9.88
C TRP A 130 2.57 -11.07 11.09
N ASN A 131 2.73 -12.38 11.40
CA ASN A 131 3.53 -12.81 12.53
C ASN A 131 4.84 -13.48 12.09
N PRO A 132 5.97 -12.75 12.02
CA PRO A 132 7.26 -13.28 11.60
C PRO A 132 7.92 -14.24 12.61
N TRP A 133 7.50 -14.19 13.86
CA TRP A 133 8.14 -14.93 14.96
C TRP A 133 7.68 -16.38 15.07
N ASP A 134 6.78 -16.80 14.21
CA ASP A 134 6.35 -18.18 14.13
C ASP A 134 7.37 -19.02 13.36
N LYS A 135 8.28 -19.66 14.10
CA LYS A 135 9.29 -20.55 13.52
C LYS A 135 8.70 -21.73 12.74
N GLU A 136 7.51 -22.16 13.12
CA GLU A 136 6.79 -23.23 12.43
C GLU A 136 5.94 -22.74 11.26
N LYS A 137 5.86 -21.42 11.08
CA LYS A 137 5.05 -20.76 10.02
C LYS A 137 3.59 -21.23 10.01
N LYS A 138 3.04 -21.45 11.20
CA LYS A 138 1.65 -21.89 11.41
C LYS A 138 0.73 -20.79 11.87
N LYS A 139 1.29 -19.65 12.33
CA LYS A 139 0.46 -18.55 12.82
C LYS A 139 -0.26 -17.87 11.66
N PRO A 140 -1.50 -17.45 11.89
CA PRO A 140 -2.30 -16.83 10.85
C PRO A 140 -1.79 -15.42 10.52
N VAL A 141 -2.17 -14.93 9.35
CA VAL A 141 -2.29 -13.50 9.07
C VAL A 141 -3.59 -13.03 9.70
N ASN A 142 -3.52 -11.99 10.51
CA ASN A 142 -4.70 -11.41 11.15
C ASN A 142 -5.24 -10.30 10.25
N ILE A 143 -6.44 -10.47 9.71
CA ILE A 143 -7.17 -9.43 8.98
C ILE A 143 -8.20 -8.83 9.91
N SER A 144 -8.10 -7.53 10.16
CA SER A 144 -8.97 -6.80 11.07
C SER A 144 -9.80 -5.78 10.31
N ILE A 145 -11.12 -5.79 10.52
CA ILE A 145 -12.08 -4.87 9.91
C ILE A 145 -12.87 -4.19 11.02
N SER A 146 -12.99 -2.87 10.98
CA SER A 146 -13.82 -2.11 11.92
C SER A 146 -15.31 -2.40 11.67
N GLU A 147 -16.12 -2.39 12.73
CA GLU A 147 -17.57 -2.59 12.58
C GLU A 147 -18.26 -1.38 11.92
N THR A 148 -17.64 -0.21 12.02
CA THR A 148 -18.17 1.06 11.48
C THR A 148 -17.05 1.93 10.92
N LYS A 149 -17.39 3.08 10.36
CA LYS A 149 -16.45 4.12 9.92
C LYS A 149 -15.67 4.81 11.06
N ASP A 150 -16.01 4.53 12.30
CA ASP A 150 -15.30 5.03 13.48
C ASP A 150 -14.28 3.98 13.96
N PRO A 151 -12.98 4.21 13.77
CA PRO A 151 -11.93 3.26 14.14
C PRO A 151 -11.72 3.16 15.66
N THR A 152 -12.34 4.04 16.46
CA THR A 152 -12.29 3.97 17.92
C THR A 152 -13.23 2.92 18.49
N GLY A 153 -14.15 2.40 17.67
CA GLY A 153 -15.13 1.40 18.01
C GLY A 153 -14.59 -0.05 18.02
N ALA A 154 -15.49 -0.99 17.84
CA ALA A 154 -15.16 -2.41 17.82
C ALA A 154 -14.61 -2.87 16.46
N TRP A 155 -13.81 -3.92 16.49
CA TRP A 155 -13.18 -4.55 15.35
C TRP A 155 -13.40 -6.05 15.32
N ASN A 156 -13.47 -6.63 14.14
CA ASN A 156 -13.51 -8.07 13.91
C ASN A 156 -12.19 -8.51 13.29
N THR A 157 -11.42 -9.33 14.00
CA THR A 157 -10.14 -9.87 13.54
C THR A 157 -10.31 -11.32 13.09
N TYR A 158 -9.97 -11.60 11.86
CA TYR A 158 -10.03 -12.91 11.22
C TYR A 158 -8.63 -13.52 11.14
N PRO A 159 -8.32 -14.56 11.92
CA PRO A 159 -7.02 -15.26 11.88
C PRO A 159 -6.98 -16.22 10.69
N VAL A 160 -6.56 -15.74 9.53
CA VAL A 160 -6.51 -16.51 8.29
C VAL A 160 -5.28 -17.41 8.27
N PRO A 161 -5.43 -18.75 8.13
CA PRO A 161 -4.30 -19.66 8.03
C PRO A 161 -3.43 -19.35 6.80
N ALA A 162 -2.14 -19.14 7.02
CA ALA A 162 -1.16 -18.80 5.98
C ALA A 162 0.08 -19.70 6.05
N PRO A 163 -0.06 -21.03 5.82
CA PRO A 163 1.04 -21.98 5.98
C PRO A 163 2.18 -21.68 5.01
N GLY A 164 3.40 -21.57 5.55
CA GLY A 164 4.59 -21.28 4.75
C GLY A 164 4.72 -19.82 4.30
N GLY A 165 3.85 -18.94 4.76
CA GLY A 165 3.91 -17.51 4.48
C GLY A 165 5.26 -16.89 4.88
N ARG A 166 5.69 -15.89 4.11
CA ARG A 166 6.90 -15.11 4.33
C ARG A 166 6.55 -13.63 4.32
N ASP A 167 7.45 -12.85 4.88
CA ASP A 167 7.41 -11.41 4.82
C ASP A 167 7.23 -10.85 3.39
N GLY A 168 6.63 -9.66 3.28
CA GLY A 168 6.35 -8.99 2.02
C GLY A 168 4.91 -9.16 1.51
N GLY A 169 4.00 -9.62 2.36
CA GLY A 169 2.57 -9.68 2.07
C GLY A 169 1.89 -8.31 2.09
N GLY A 170 0.63 -8.29 1.74
CA GLY A 170 -0.20 -7.09 1.81
C GLY A 170 -1.67 -7.35 1.53
N ILE A 171 -2.50 -6.43 2.01
CA ILE A 171 -3.96 -6.44 1.89
C ILE A 171 -4.44 -5.45 0.82
N GLY A 172 -5.48 -5.84 0.11
CA GLY A 172 -6.24 -4.97 -0.79
C GLY A 172 -7.73 -5.26 -0.69
N TYR A 173 -8.53 -4.40 -1.29
CA TYR A 173 -9.97 -4.53 -1.25
C TYR A 173 -10.65 -4.02 -2.52
N SER A 174 -11.86 -4.49 -2.74
CA SER A 174 -12.86 -3.91 -3.62
C SER A 174 -14.18 -3.78 -2.86
N LYS A 175 -15.22 -3.29 -3.51
CA LYS A 175 -16.55 -3.20 -2.90
C LYS A 175 -17.03 -4.55 -2.35
N LYS A 176 -16.64 -5.68 -2.97
CA LYS A 176 -17.10 -7.03 -2.63
C LYS A 176 -16.06 -7.88 -1.88
N TRP A 177 -14.78 -7.70 -2.15
CA TRP A 177 -13.73 -8.60 -1.72
C TRP A 177 -12.68 -7.92 -0.84
N VAL A 178 -12.16 -8.70 0.11
CA VAL A 178 -10.89 -8.43 0.79
C VAL A 178 -9.92 -9.50 0.38
N GLY A 179 -8.77 -9.12 -0.15
CA GLY A 179 -7.73 -10.04 -0.59
C GLY A 179 -6.41 -9.81 0.10
N TYR A 180 -5.68 -10.88 0.31
CA TYR A 180 -4.32 -10.85 0.83
C TYR A 180 -3.43 -11.74 0.00
N SER A 181 -2.18 -11.32 -0.21
CA SER A 181 -1.18 -12.16 -0.87
C SER A 181 0.17 -12.01 -0.19
N PHE A 182 0.93 -13.10 -0.13
CA PHE A 182 2.26 -13.14 0.47
C PHE A 182 3.21 -14.03 -0.35
N PRO A 183 4.52 -13.84 -0.28
CA PRO A 183 5.47 -14.76 -0.88
C PRO A 183 5.62 -16.05 -0.06
N GLY A 184 5.88 -17.18 -0.73
CA GLY A 184 6.15 -18.47 -0.09
C GLY A 184 4.89 -19.33 0.16
N GLY A 185 5.11 -20.65 0.22
CA GLY A 185 4.02 -21.62 0.34
C GLY A 185 3.31 -21.93 -0.98
N PRO A 186 2.44 -22.96 -0.98
CA PRO A 186 1.69 -23.36 -2.16
C PRO A 186 0.44 -22.50 -2.42
N GLU A 187 -0.14 -21.92 -1.37
CA GLU A 187 -1.38 -21.12 -1.40
C GLU A 187 -1.04 -19.72 -0.90
N GLN A 188 -0.62 -18.85 -1.82
CA GLN A 188 -0.04 -17.54 -1.49
C GLN A 188 -1.05 -16.40 -1.56
N THR A 189 -2.26 -16.67 -2.01
CA THR A 189 -3.33 -15.67 -2.10
C THR A 189 -4.60 -16.24 -1.51
N PHE A 190 -5.28 -15.43 -0.72
CA PHE A 190 -6.62 -15.74 -0.23
C PHE A 190 -7.55 -14.53 -0.32
N VAL A 191 -8.84 -14.81 -0.40
CA VAL A 191 -9.90 -13.82 -0.58
C VAL A 191 -11.06 -14.16 0.35
N LEU A 192 -11.68 -13.13 0.92
CA LEU A 192 -12.89 -13.18 1.73
C LEU A 192 -13.91 -12.19 1.15
N THR A 193 -15.19 -12.38 1.43
CA THR A 193 -16.20 -11.36 1.09
C THR A 193 -16.17 -10.22 2.10
N MET A 194 -16.27 -8.98 1.63
CA MET A 194 -16.34 -7.80 2.49
C MET A 194 -17.59 -7.85 3.40
N GLU A 195 -18.71 -8.36 2.89
CA GLU A 195 -19.96 -8.50 3.65
C GLU A 195 -19.77 -9.39 4.88
N GLU A 196 -19.15 -10.58 4.73
CA GLU A 196 -18.91 -11.48 5.85
C GLU A 196 -17.99 -10.87 6.90
N VAL A 197 -16.83 -10.32 6.47
CA VAL A 197 -15.84 -9.78 7.41
C VAL A 197 -16.31 -8.52 8.12
N LYS A 198 -17.12 -7.69 7.48
CA LYS A 198 -17.75 -6.52 8.11
C LYS A 198 -18.80 -6.93 9.14
N SER A 199 -19.57 -7.99 8.87
CA SER A 199 -20.69 -8.42 9.70
C SER A 199 -20.25 -9.00 11.07
N GLY A 200 -18.98 -9.34 11.24
CA GLY A 200 -18.48 -10.03 12.43
C GLY A 200 -18.98 -11.47 12.58
N LYS A 201 -19.49 -12.06 11.51
CA LYS A 201 -19.92 -13.48 11.45
C LYS A 201 -18.74 -14.36 10.99
N PRO A 202 -18.84 -15.69 11.13
CA PRO A 202 -17.92 -16.59 10.48
C PRO A 202 -17.81 -16.27 8.98
N ALA A 203 -16.58 -16.20 8.46
CA ALA A 203 -16.31 -15.85 7.07
C ALA A 203 -15.67 -17.00 6.32
N THR A 204 -15.97 -17.14 5.04
CA THR A 204 -15.35 -18.11 4.15
C THR A 204 -14.06 -17.53 3.57
N VAL A 205 -12.96 -18.23 3.77
CA VAL A 205 -11.67 -17.92 3.15
C VAL A 205 -11.48 -18.81 1.95
N TYR A 206 -11.28 -18.21 0.79
CA TYR A 206 -10.99 -18.90 -0.47
C TYR A 206 -9.49 -18.78 -0.77
N HIS A 207 -8.82 -19.91 -0.92
CA HIS A 207 -7.38 -19.98 -1.18
C HIS A 207 -7.08 -20.25 -2.64
N PHE A 208 -6.20 -19.46 -3.22
CA PHE A 208 -5.72 -19.65 -4.61
C PHE A 208 -4.30 -20.21 -4.63
N LYS A 209 -4.01 -21.04 -5.62
CA LYS A 209 -2.70 -21.62 -5.84
C LYS A 209 -1.69 -20.54 -6.26
N GLY A 210 -0.57 -20.50 -5.58
CA GLY A 210 0.50 -19.54 -5.87
C GLY A 210 0.12 -18.10 -5.56
N SER A 211 0.92 -17.14 -6.02
CA SER A 211 0.69 -15.71 -5.83
C SER A 211 0.06 -15.11 -7.09
N LEU A 212 -1.13 -14.52 -6.92
CA LEU A 212 -1.75 -13.68 -7.95
C LEU A 212 -1.04 -12.32 -8.09
N GLY A 213 -0.21 -11.93 -7.14
CA GLY A 213 0.48 -10.65 -7.07
C GLY A 213 0.10 -9.85 -5.82
N HIS A 214 0.45 -8.58 -5.77
CA HIS A 214 0.03 -7.68 -4.70
C HIS A 214 -1.42 -7.25 -4.93
N PRO A 215 -2.29 -7.36 -3.93
CA PRO A 215 -3.68 -6.93 -4.04
C PRO A 215 -3.76 -5.41 -4.12
N VAL A 216 -4.76 -4.92 -4.84
CA VAL A 216 -4.97 -3.50 -5.12
C VAL A 216 -6.05 -2.93 -4.21
N GLN A 217 -5.88 -1.72 -3.73
CA GLN A 217 -6.91 -0.97 -3.01
C GLN A 217 -7.82 -0.25 -4.02
N THR A 218 -9.07 -0.67 -4.12
CA THR A 218 -9.99 -0.18 -5.15
C THR A 218 -10.86 0.95 -4.60
N GLN A 219 -10.71 2.13 -5.16
CA GLN A 219 -11.47 3.33 -4.78
C GLN A 219 -12.68 3.56 -5.70
N ASP A 220 -12.68 2.96 -6.88
CA ASP A 220 -13.80 2.98 -7.80
C ASP A 220 -14.94 2.08 -7.30
N ASP A 221 -16.18 2.41 -7.67
CA ASP A 221 -17.36 1.58 -7.37
C ASP A 221 -17.39 0.33 -8.28
N GLN A 222 -16.56 -0.65 -7.94
CA GLN A 222 -16.47 -1.93 -8.65
C GLN A 222 -16.34 -3.11 -7.68
N GLU A 223 -16.86 -4.27 -8.09
CA GLU A 223 -16.81 -5.50 -7.30
C GLU A 223 -15.52 -6.28 -7.48
N ASP A 224 -14.95 -6.26 -8.69
CA ASP A 224 -13.72 -7.00 -9.01
C ASP A 224 -12.53 -6.51 -8.19
N LEU A 225 -11.77 -7.45 -7.63
CA LEU A 225 -10.52 -7.18 -6.94
C LEU A 225 -9.34 -7.49 -7.86
N TYR A 226 -8.44 -6.54 -8.03
CA TYR A 226 -7.24 -6.74 -8.86
C TYR A 226 -6.04 -7.12 -8.03
N PHE A 227 -5.16 -7.91 -8.65
CA PHE A 227 -3.83 -8.26 -8.16
C PHE A 227 -2.80 -7.90 -9.24
N VAL A 228 -1.69 -7.32 -8.83
CA VAL A 228 -0.62 -6.92 -9.74
C VAL A 228 0.69 -7.61 -9.36
N LYS A 229 1.26 -8.33 -10.30
CA LYS A 229 2.53 -9.03 -10.14
C LYS A 229 3.58 -8.44 -11.08
N VAL A 230 4.70 -7.99 -10.50
CA VAL A 230 5.88 -7.62 -11.28
C VAL A 230 6.77 -8.85 -11.40
N ASN A 231 6.89 -9.40 -12.61
CA ASN A 231 7.72 -10.54 -12.89
C ASN A 231 8.76 -10.19 -13.95
N GLN A 232 10.02 -10.09 -13.56
CA GLN A 232 11.07 -9.54 -14.41
C GLN A 232 10.68 -8.14 -14.93
N ASN A 233 10.52 -7.96 -16.24
CA ASN A 233 10.07 -6.72 -16.88
C ASN A 233 8.60 -6.73 -17.31
N LYS A 234 7.84 -7.73 -16.83
CA LYS A 234 6.41 -7.87 -17.12
C LYS A 234 5.58 -7.48 -15.92
N ILE A 235 4.48 -6.80 -16.18
CA ILE A 235 3.42 -6.58 -15.21
C ILE A 235 2.25 -7.46 -15.62
N ILE A 236 1.79 -8.26 -14.69
CA ILE A 236 0.66 -9.16 -14.88
C ILE A 236 -0.46 -8.67 -14.00
N VAL A 237 -1.65 -8.51 -14.57
CA VAL A 237 -2.87 -8.14 -13.86
C VAL A 237 -3.81 -9.34 -13.85
N THR A 238 -4.18 -9.74 -12.65
CA THR A 238 -5.20 -10.77 -12.40
C THR A 238 -6.39 -10.10 -11.70
N ARG A 239 -7.60 -10.38 -12.13
CA ARG A 239 -8.81 -10.02 -11.42
C ARG A 239 -9.36 -11.21 -10.67
N VAL A 240 -9.97 -10.96 -9.53
CA VAL A 240 -10.84 -11.88 -8.81
C VAL A 240 -12.25 -11.31 -8.93
N PHE A 241 -13.19 -12.15 -9.34
CA PHE A 241 -14.57 -11.79 -9.65
C PHE A 241 -15.54 -12.87 -9.16
N ASP A 242 -16.81 -12.52 -9.03
CA ASP A 242 -17.86 -13.48 -8.67
C ASP A 242 -18.23 -14.37 -9.86
N SER A 243 -18.23 -15.70 -9.68
CA SER A 243 -18.68 -16.67 -10.67
C SER A 243 -20.20 -16.66 -10.91
N GLY A 244 -20.95 -15.91 -10.09
CA GLY A 244 -22.42 -15.81 -10.14
C GLY A 244 -23.14 -16.57 -9.02
N ASP A 245 -22.39 -17.32 -8.20
CA ASP A 245 -22.89 -18.04 -7.02
C ASP A 245 -22.28 -17.54 -5.69
N GLY A 246 -21.54 -16.42 -5.73
CA GLY A 246 -20.79 -15.87 -4.61
C GLY A 246 -19.40 -16.46 -4.41
N THR A 247 -18.99 -17.44 -5.24
CA THR A 247 -17.63 -18.00 -5.20
C THR A 247 -16.68 -17.15 -6.04
N PRO A 248 -15.51 -16.78 -5.53
CA PRO A 248 -14.55 -16.02 -6.31
C PRO A 248 -13.82 -16.91 -7.32
N ASN A 249 -13.69 -16.43 -8.54
CA ASN A 249 -12.78 -16.98 -9.56
C ASN A 249 -11.69 -15.96 -9.87
N SER A 250 -10.54 -16.43 -10.36
CA SER A 250 -9.45 -15.56 -10.79
C SER A 250 -9.13 -15.72 -12.27
N GLU A 251 -8.79 -14.60 -12.92
CA GLU A 251 -8.48 -14.55 -14.35
C GLU A 251 -7.37 -13.54 -14.63
N GLN A 252 -6.36 -13.93 -15.40
CA GLN A 252 -5.36 -13.00 -15.91
C GLN A 252 -5.97 -12.16 -17.03
N ILE A 253 -6.18 -10.87 -16.79
CA ILE A 253 -6.82 -9.95 -17.74
C ILE A 253 -5.85 -9.03 -18.47
N GLY A 254 -4.62 -8.92 -17.99
CA GLY A 254 -3.63 -8.02 -18.57
C GLY A 254 -2.20 -8.47 -18.38
N GLN A 255 -1.37 -8.14 -19.37
CA GLN A 255 0.07 -8.31 -19.29
C GLN A 255 0.78 -7.26 -20.13
N THR A 256 1.76 -6.55 -19.53
CA THR A 256 2.69 -5.73 -20.32
C THR A 256 3.83 -6.59 -20.84
N LYS A 257 4.28 -6.35 -22.07
CA LYS A 257 5.46 -7.03 -22.63
C LYS A 257 6.74 -6.23 -22.44
N HIS A 258 6.63 -4.90 -22.46
CA HIS A 258 7.73 -3.96 -22.32
C HIS A 258 7.17 -2.68 -21.69
N GLY A 259 8.01 -1.82 -21.16
CA GLY A 259 7.58 -0.47 -20.78
C GLY A 259 8.15 0.08 -19.48
N LEU A 260 8.71 -0.76 -18.62
CA LEU A 260 9.45 -0.26 -17.48
C LEU A 260 10.93 -0.09 -17.85
N LYS A 261 11.39 1.15 -17.90
CA LYS A 261 12.79 1.46 -18.20
C LYS A 261 13.73 0.98 -17.09
N TYR A 262 13.29 1.13 -15.83
CA TYR A 262 14.04 0.74 -14.65
C TYR A 262 13.27 -0.35 -13.92
N ILE A 263 13.91 -1.51 -13.68
CA ILE A 263 13.30 -2.69 -13.07
C ILE A 263 14.18 -3.35 -12.02
N ASN A 264 15.41 -2.86 -11.86
CA ASN A 264 16.35 -3.42 -10.90
C ASN A 264 16.08 -2.88 -9.50
N PHE A 265 16.43 -3.68 -8.49
CA PHE A 265 16.37 -3.25 -7.09
C PHE A 265 17.18 -1.97 -6.89
N PRO A 266 16.65 -1.02 -6.09
CA PRO A 266 17.38 0.19 -5.76
C PRO A 266 18.64 -0.17 -4.97
N PRO A 267 19.77 0.50 -5.22
CA PRO A 267 20.95 0.33 -4.39
C PRO A 267 20.72 0.95 -3.01
N LYS A 268 21.47 0.51 -2.00
CA LYS A 268 21.49 1.19 -0.70
C LYS A 268 21.90 2.65 -0.88
N SER A 269 21.24 3.54 -0.16
CA SER A 269 21.39 4.99 -0.28
C SER A 269 22.38 5.55 0.75
N PRO A 270 23.22 6.53 0.36
CA PRO A 270 24.07 7.25 1.29
C PRO A 270 23.22 8.13 2.22
N GLN A 271 23.76 8.49 3.35
CA GLN A 271 23.19 9.44 4.29
C GLN A 271 24.29 10.35 4.84
N LYS A 272 23.91 11.53 5.31
CA LYS A 272 24.82 12.49 5.91
C LYS A 272 25.49 11.90 7.17
N ASP A 273 26.73 12.27 7.42
CA ASP A 273 27.52 11.94 8.61
C ASP A 273 27.63 10.42 8.92
N SER A 274 27.60 9.56 7.87
CA SER A 274 27.71 8.12 8.03
C SER A 274 28.30 7.45 6.79
N GLU A 275 29.24 6.55 6.98
CA GLU A 275 29.74 5.64 5.96
C GLU A 275 28.73 4.51 5.67
N GLN A 276 27.81 4.25 6.59
CA GLN A 276 26.81 3.22 6.45
C GLN A 276 25.66 3.69 5.59
N LYS A 277 25.37 2.92 4.53
CA LYS A 277 24.25 3.17 3.62
C LYS A 277 22.98 2.50 4.13
N THR A 278 21.85 3.18 3.97
CA THR A 278 20.53 2.70 4.38
C THR A 278 19.80 1.95 3.27
N ALA A 279 18.85 1.09 3.66
CA ALA A 279 17.94 0.42 2.73
C ALA A 279 17.07 1.46 1.99
N SER A 280 16.82 1.21 0.70
CA SER A 280 16.12 2.16 -0.18
C SER A 280 14.68 1.74 -0.50
N GLY A 281 14.20 0.65 0.09
CA GLY A 281 12.89 0.08 -0.23
C GLY A 281 12.95 -0.98 -1.32
N ASP A 282 11.80 -1.31 -1.87
CA ASP A 282 11.62 -2.42 -2.79
C ASP A 282 11.16 -1.93 -4.17
N ARG A 283 11.53 -2.67 -5.20
CA ARG A 283 10.99 -2.50 -6.56
C ARG A 283 9.58 -3.04 -6.71
N ASN A 284 9.11 -3.87 -5.79
CA ASN A 284 7.74 -4.36 -5.82
C ASN A 284 6.80 -3.25 -5.36
N PRO A 285 5.68 -3.04 -6.05
CA PRO A 285 4.72 -2.03 -5.63
C PRO A 285 4.11 -2.41 -4.28
N LYS A 286 4.07 -1.47 -3.36
CA LYS A 286 3.52 -1.71 -2.01
C LYS A 286 2.12 -1.10 -1.83
N ASN A 287 1.86 0.05 -2.42
CA ASN A 287 0.57 0.72 -2.40
C ASN A 287 0.05 0.81 -3.82
N LEU A 288 -0.82 -0.13 -4.18
CA LEU A 288 -1.50 -0.13 -5.47
C LEU A 288 -2.91 0.38 -5.29
N VAL A 289 -3.35 1.24 -6.20
CA VAL A 289 -4.67 1.88 -6.15
C VAL A 289 -5.38 1.71 -7.48
N VAL A 290 -6.69 1.39 -7.46
CA VAL A 290 -7.58 1.59 -8.60
C VAL A 290 -8.33 2.89 -8.40
N GLN A 291 -8.18 3.81 -9.35
CA GLN A 291 -8.94 5.06 -9.40
C GLN A 291 -9.16 5.50 -10.85
N GLY A 292 -10.41 5.81 -11.18
CA GLY A 292 -10.82 6.25 -12.52
C GLY A 292 -10.64 5.20 -13.60
N GLY A 293 -10.77 3.91 -13.27
CA GLY A 293 -10.57 2.78 -14.17
C GLY A 293 -9.10 2.45 -14.48
N PHE A 294 -8.16 3.04 -13.75
CA PHE A 294 -6.72 2.79 -13.91
C PHE A 294 -6.12 2.20 -12.63
N ILE A 295 -5.09 1.39 -12.81
CA ILE A 295 -4.21 0.90 -11.74
C ILE A 295 -3.02 1.84 -11.65
N TRP A 296 -2.74 2.32 -10.43
CA TRP A 296 -1.64 3.24 -10.14
C TRP A 296 -0.72 2.63 -9.09
N TRP A 297 0.58 2.84 -9.24
CA TRP A 297 1.57 2.45 -8.23
C TRP A 297 2.86 3.25 -8.36
N SER A 298 3.66 3.21 -7.32
CA SER A 298 5.05 3.65 -7.33
C SER A 298 5.97 2.56 -6.83
N GLN A 299 7.24 2.63 -7.21
CA GLN A 299 8.27 1.68 -6.82
C GLN A 299 9.64 2.36 -6.74
N ALA A 300 10.48 1.90 -5.83
CA ALA A 300 11.87 2.31 -5.79
C ALA A 300 12.70 1.49 -6.79
N VAL A 301 13.53 2.14 -7.57
CA VAL A 301 14.29 1.51 -8.65
C VAL A 301 15.76 1.93 -8.64
N ASN A 302 16.60 1.14 -9.28
CA ASN A 302 17.97 1.54 -9.59
C ASN A 302 17.98 2.38 -10.87
N CYS A 303 18.24 3.66 -10.73
CA CYS A 303 18.47 4.57 -11.85
C CYS A 303 19.95 4.98 -11.87
N GLU A 304 20.72 4.43 -12.79
CA GLU A 304 22.13 4.78 -13.01
C GLU A 304 23.00 4.70 -11.73
N GLY A 305 22.73 3.68 -10.89
CA GLY A 305 23.49 3.44 -9.65
C GLY A 305 22.96 4.17 -8.42
N ARG A 306 21.84 4.87 -8.52
CA ARG A 306 21.14 5.52 -7.40
C ARG A 306 19.72 5.00 -7.22
N ALA A 307 19.22 5.11 -6.00
CA ALA A 307 17.82 4.88 -5.73
C ALA A 307 16.97 6.06 -6.26
N ALA A 308 15.99 5.75 -7.07
CA ALA A 308 15.06 6.69 -7.67
C ALA A 308 13.63 6.17 -7.49
N VAL A 309 12.65 7.05 -7.64
CA VAL A 309 11.22 6.72 -7.58
C VAL A 309 10.63 6.73 -8.97
N GLN A 310 10.00 5.64 -9.34
CA GLN A 310 9.23 5.52 -10.57
C GLN A 310 7.76 5.30 -10.24
N TRP A 311 6.85 6.02 -10.90
CA TRP A 311 5.41 5.87 -10.71
C TRP A 311 4.71 5.63 -12.06
N HIS A 312 3.53 5.00 -12.01
CA HIS A 312 2.87 4.49 -13.20
C HIS A 312 1.36 4.65 -13.13
N GLN A 313 0.76 4.82 -14.31
CA GLN A 313 -0.66 4.66 -14.58
C GLN A 313 -0.84 3.61 -15.68
N MET A 314 -1.70 2.63 -15.44
CA MET A 314 -1.92 1.52 -16.36
C MET A 314 -3.41 1.16 -16.44
N LYS A 315 -3.87 0.76 -17.62
CA LYS A 315 -5.19 0.13 -17.77
C LYS A 315 -5.14 -1.31 -17.24
N PRO A 316 -6.23 -1.87 -16.72
CA PRO A 316 -6.26 -3.26 -16.22
C PRO A 316 -5.83 -4.31 -17.26
N ASN A 317 -5.97 -4.00 -18.55
CA ASN A 317 -5.49 -4.88 -19.63
C ASN A 317 -3.95 -4.88 -19.83
N GLY A 318 -3.20 -4.19 -18.96
CA GLY A 318 -1.74 -4.11 -19.02
C GLY A 318 -1.17 -2.98 -19.88
N THR A 319 -2.00 -2.11 -20.47
CA THR A 319 -1.53 -0.97 -21.28
C THR A 319 -1.06 0.15 -20.36
N LEU A 320 0.24 0.47 -20.37
CA LEU A 320 0.78 1.65 -19.68
C LEU A 320 0.26 2.93 -20.34
N VAL A 321 -0.25 3.86 -19.54
CA VAL A 321 -0.77 5.15 -19.96
C VAL A 321 0.31 6.21 -19.81
N GLN A 322 0.93 6.25 -18.64
CA GLN A 322 2.06 7.13 -18.37
C GLN A 322 2.98 6.55 -17.28
N THR A 323 4.20 7.05 -17.29
CA THR A 323 5.23 6.73 -16.30
C THR A 323 6.01 7.99 -16.00
N GLY A 324 6.24 8.27 -14.71
CA GLY A 324 7.12 9.34 -14.27
C GLY A 324 8.30 8.82 -13.47
N LEU A 325 9.33 9.64 -13.37
CA LEU A 325 10.59 9.31 -12.68
C LEU A 325 11.07 10.51 -11.86
N ILE A 326 11.30 10.29 -10.57
CA ILE A 326 11.98 11.23 -9.67
C ILE A 326 13.41 10.73 -9.49
N LYS A 327 14.37 11.46 -10.00
CA LYS A 327 15.81 11.15 -9.91
C LYS A 327 16.63 12.42 -9.71
N ASP A 328 17.82 12.26 -9.14
CA ASP A 328 18.80 13.32 -8.98
C ASP A 328 20.22 12.72 -9.01
N ASP A 329 21.21 13.51 -9.41
CA ASP A 329 22.60 13.05 -9.52
C ASP A 329 23.33 12.97 -8.17
N LYS A 330 22.84 13.65 -7.14
CA LYS A 330 23.43 13.70 -5.79
C LYS A 330 22.57 13.05 -4.72
N ARG A 331 21.26 13.03 -4.91
CA ARG A 331 20.26 12.53 -3.98
C ARG A 331 19.77 11.13 -4.34
N SER A 332 19.32 10.43 -3.34
CA SER A 332 18.58 9.17 -3.49
C SER A 332 17.15 9.38 -2.97
N PHE A 333 16.19 8.78 -3.64
CA PHE A 333 14.77 8.81 -3.27
C PHE A 333 14.31 7.40 -2.92
N ILE A 334 13.77 7.23 -1.71
CA ILE A 334 13.54 5.93 -1.10
C ILE A 334 12.11 5.81 -0.52
N GLN A 335 11.66 4.61 -0.22
CA GLN A 335 10.40 4.30 0.48
C GLN A 335 9.17 5.00 -0.13
N THR A 336 8.99 4.85 -1.43
CA THR A 336 7.95 5.56 -2.18
C THR A 336 6.54 5.00 -1.97
N THR A 337 5.56 5.86 -2.11
CA THR A 337 4.12 5.54 -2.06
C THR A 337 3.33 6.49 -2.97
N ILE A 338 2.10 6.13 -3.32
CA ILE A 338 1.25 6.90 -4.23
C ILE A 338 -0.19 6.96 -3.73
N ALA A 339 -0.85 8.09 -3.95
CA ALA A 339 -2.29 8.26 -3.81
C ALA A 339 -2.85 9.00 -5.02
N VAL A 340 -4.11 8.71 -5.36
CA VAL A 340 -4.82 9.31 -6.50
C VAL A 340 -6.24 9.65 -6.06
N ASN A 341 -6.71 10.85 -6.37
CA ASN A 341 -8.06 11.29 -6.02
C ASN A 341 -9.07 11.05 -7.16
N LYS A 342 -10.35 11.33 -6.91
CA LYS A 342 -11.43 11.16 -7.89
C LYS A 342 -11.26 12.01 -9.16
N GLN A 343 -10.45 13.06 -9.14
CA GLN A 343 -10.14 13.91 -10.29
C GLN A 343 -8.86 13.46 -11.04
N LEU A 344 -8.24 12.36 -10.58
CA LEU A 344 -6.98 11.81 -11.08
C LEU A 344 -5.76 12.71 -10.82
N ASP A 345 -5.85 13.60 -9.84
CA ASP A 345 -4.67 14.24 -9.29
C ASP A 345 -3.88 13.21 -8.49
N VAL A 346 -2.56 13.29 -8.56
CA VAL A 346 -1.64 12.28 -8.03
C VAL A 346 -0.72 12.91 -6.98
N LEU A 347 -0.50 12.20 -5.89
CA LEU A 347 0.53 12.49 -4.91
C LEU A 347 1.48 11.30 -4.83
N VAL A 348 2.78 11.57 -4.90
CA VAL A 348 3.84 10.60 -4.66
C VAL A 348 4.61 11.03 -3.43
N GLY A 349 4.54 10.22 -2.37
CA GLY A 349 5.30 10.41 -1.14
C GLY A 349 6.60 9.59 -1.20
N PHE A 350 7.68 10.11 -0.60
CA PHE A 350 8.97 9.45 -0.55
C PHE A 350 9.88 10.11 0.49
N GLN A 351 11.05 9.53 0.71
CA GLN A 351 12.10 10.17 1.50
C GLN A 351 13.29 10.49 0.61
N GLU A 352 13.91 11.64 0.87
CA GLU A 352 15.14 12.09 0.25
C GLU A 352 16.33 11.87 1.19
N THR A 353 17.46 11.41 0.67
CA THR A 353 18.69 11.24 1.44
C THR A 353 19.91 11.45 0.55
N GLY A 354 21.05 11.77 1.13
CA GLY A 354 22.32 12.00 0.41
C GLY A 354 23.49 12.17 1.37
N THR A 355 24.69 12.34 0.84
CA THR A 355 25.91 12.52 1.65
C THR A 355 25.91 13.79 2.50
N ASP A 356 25.04 14.73 2.21
CA ASP A 356 24.88 16.02 2.91
C ASP A 356 23.46 16.20 3.47
N LEU A 357 22.61 15.14 3.41
CA LEU A 357 21.23 15.15 3.89
C LEU A 357 20.92 13.87 4.66
N PHE A 358 20.37 14.02 5.85
CA PHE A 358 19.73 12.92 6.59
C PHE A 358 18.43 12.49 5.90
N ILE A 359 17.89 11.34 6.26
CA ILE A 359 16.65 10.83 5.68
C ILE A 359 15.50 11.78 6.03
N SER A 360 14.96 12.45 5.02
CA SER A 360 14.03 13.56 5.13
C SER A 360 12.78 13.30 4.30
N PRO A 361 11.57 13.44 4.88
CA PRO A 361 10.31 13.19 4.20
C PRO A 361 9.98 14.26 3.16
N ARG A 362 9.48 13.80 2.01
CA ARG A 362 9.09 14.63 0.86
C ARG A 362 7.82 14.09 0.24
N PHE A 363 7.15 14.95 -0.51
CA PHE A 363 6.20 14.54 -1.51
C PHE A 363 6.32 15.40 -2.77
N ALA A 364 5.81 14.88 -3.88
CA ALA A 364 5.55 15.62 -5.10
C ALA A 364 4.15 15.27 -5.59
N PHE A 365 3.51 16.17 -6.31
CA PHE A 365 2.15 15.95 -6.80
C PHE A 365 1.99 16.48 -8.23
N ARG A 366 0.91 16.10 -8.87
CA ARG A 366 0.46 16.66 -10.13
C ARG A 366 -1.05 16.76 -10.16
N HIS A 367 -1.56 17.73 -10.91
CA HIS A 367 -2.96 17.73 -11.33
C HIS A 367 -3.16 16.82 -12.56
N ALA A 368 -4.37 16.35 -12.75
CA ALA A 368 -4.70 15.47 -13.87
C ALA A 368 -4.36 16.05 -15.25
N ASP A 369 -4.42 17.38 -15.37
CA ASP A 369 -4.13 18.17 -16.59
C ASP A 369 -2.66 18.61 -16.73
N ASP A 370 -1.80 18.36 -15.74
CA ASP A 370 -0.36 18.56 -15.89
C ASP A 370 0.20 17.61 -16.99
N PRO A 371 1.34 17.93 -17.63
CA PRO A 371 1.93 17.08 -18.65
C PRO A 371 2.11 15.63 -18.19
N PRO A 372 1.80 14.62 -19.03
CA PRO A 372 1.93 13.21 -18.65
C PRO A 372 3.34 12.84 -18.20
N GLY A 373 3.44 12.08 -17.11
CA GLY A 373 4.72 11.62 -16.54
C GLY A 373 5.46 12.65 -15.70
N GLU A 374 4.99 13.90 -15.62
CA GLU A 374 5.61 14.97 -14.85
C GLU A 374 4.92 15.16 -13.50
N LEU A 375 5.71 15.52 -12.49
CA LEU A 375 5.26 15.95 -11.17
C LEU A 375 5.72 17.39 -10.95
N ARG A 376 4.98 18.15 -10.17
CA ARG A 376 5.38 19.48 -9.72
C ARG A 376 6.58 19.36 -8.75
N PRO A 377 7.31 20.45 -8.50
CA PRO A 377 8.48 20.42 -7.61
C PRO A 377 8.17 19.75 -6.27
N MET A 378 9.11 18.96 -5.76
CA MET A 378 8.95 18.30 -4.47
C MET A 378 8.85 19.30 -3.32
N VAL A 379 8.09 18.91 -2.30
CA VAL A 379 7.85 19.67 -1.08
C VAL A 379 8.45 18.94 0.10
N SER A 380 9.20 19.67 0.93
CA SER A 380 9.68 19.17 2.23
C SER A 380 8.56 19.27 3.28
N ILE A 381 8.39 18.22 4.07
CA ILE A 381 7.48 18.18 5.23
C ILE A 381 8.21 17.93 6.54
N GLY A 382 9.54 17.94 6.51
CA GLY A 382 10.43 17.81 7.65
C GLY A 382 11.86 17.51 7.22
N GLU A 383 12.80 17.68 8.15
CA GLU A 383 14.22 17.38 7.94
C GLU A 383 14.69 16.36 8.97
N GLY A 384 15.35 15.30 8.50
CA GLY A 384 16.00 14.33 9.37
C GLY A 384 17.07 14.98 10.24
N ARG A 385 17.33 14.44 11.43
CA ARG A 385 18.18 15.08 12.45
C ARG A 385 19.47 14.34 12.73
N ALA A 386 19.55 13.04 12.41
CA ALA A 386 20.75 12.25 12.55
C ALA A 386 20.80 11.09 11.53
N ALA A 387 21.97 10.50 11.35
CA ALA A 387 22.13 9.29 10.55
C ALA A 387 21.51 8.09 11.29
N THR A 388 20.82 7.22 10.57
CA THR A 388 20.41 5.92 11.11
C THR A 388 21.61 4.95 11.11
N ASP A 389 21.55 3.92 11.97
CA ASP A 389 22.53 2.83 11.98
C ASP A 389 22.44 1.91 10.73
N GLY A 390 21.51 2.21 9.84
CA GLY A 390 21.52 1.94 8.42
C GLY A 390 21.23 0.53 7.97
N VAL A 391 21.06 -0.44 8.84
CA VAL A 391 20.91 -1.82 8.37
C VAL A 391 19.53 -2.05 7.80
N SER A 392 18.51 -1.45 8.41
CA SER A 392 17.11 -1.58 7.96
C SER A 392 16.36 -0.32 8.35
N TRP A 393 15.97 0.47 7.35
CA TRP A 393 15.20 1.70 7.59
C TRP A 393 13.68 1.48 7.52
N GLY A 394 13.26 0.33 7.05
CA GLY A 394 11.88 -0.02 6.75
C GLY A 394 11.69 -0.39 5.27
N ASP A 395 10.50 -0.90 4.96
CA ASP A 395 10.20 -1.46 3.65
C ASP A 395 9.21 -0.61 2.85
N TYR A 396 8.43 0.27 3.52
CA TYR A 396 7.38 1.05 2.87
C TYR A 396 6.97 2.30 3.67
N SER A 397 6.22 3.16 3.00
CA SER A 397 5.46 4.30 3.54
C SER A 397 4.01 4.23 3.08
N GLY A 398 3.16 5.21 3.40
CA GLY A 398 1.76 5.24 3.03
C GLY A 398 1.34 6.56 2.38
N SER A 399 0.51 6.49 1.35
CA SER A 399 -0.27 7.63 0.85
C SER A 399 -1.65 7.15 0.45
N VAL A 400 -2.66 7.96 0.73
CA VAL A 400 -4.07 7.61 0.49
C VAL A 400 -4.89 8.84 0.13
N VAL A 401 -6.03 8.60 -0.50
CA VAL A 401 -7.06 9.63 -0.67
C VAL A 401 -7.87 9.78 0.62
N ASP A 402 -8.37 10.96 0.84
CA ASP A 402 -9.34 11.25 1.89
C ASP A 402 -10.66 10.56 1.61
N GLY A 403 -11.08 9.64 2.48
CA GLY A 403 -12.31 8.87 2.30
C GLY A 403 -13.60 9.67 2.46
N GLY A 404 -13.53 10.88 3.07
CA GLY A 404 -14.69 11.74 3.25
C GLY A 404 -14.98 12.63 2.04
N ASN A 405 -13.97 13.28 1.45
CA ASN A 405 -14.18 14.19 0.31
C ASN A 405 -13.68 13.64 -1.03
N HIS A 406 -12.89 12.57 -1.03
CA HIS A 406 -12.27 11.93 -2.20
C HIS A 406 -11.42 12.88 -3.07
N LEU A 407 -10.96 13.99 -2.50
CA LEU A 407 -10.16 15.03 -3.17
C LEU A 407 -8.79 15.19 -2.52
N ASP A 408 -8.77 15.44 -1.22
CA ASP A 408 -7.52 15.64 -0.49
C ASP A 408 -6.69 14.37 -0.49
N LEU A 409 -5.39 14.53 -0.64
CA LEU A 409 -4.45 13.42 -0.58
C LEU A 409 -3.60 13.53 0.68
N TRP A 410 -3.31 12.40 1.29
CA TRP A 410 -2.54 12.32 2.52
C TRP A 410 -1.31 11.45 2.32
N THR A 411 -0.22 11.80 2.96
CA THR A 411 0.99 10.98 2.99
C THR A 411 1.55 10.86 4.39
N ILE A 412 2.08 9.68 4.70
CA ILE A 412 2.89 9.43 5.89
C ILE A 412 4.27 8.97 5.46
N GLN A 413 5.29 9.56 6.04
CA GLN A 413 6.68 9.28 5.73
C GLN A 413 7.50 9.12 7.01
N SER A 414 8.54 8.30 6.96
CA SER A 414 9.50 8.18 8.05
C SER A 414 10.51 9.33 8.03
N ILE A 415 10.97 9.71 9.21
CA ILE A 415 11.99 10.74 9.45
C ILE A 415 12.94 10.27 10.53
N THR A 416 14.22 10.60 10.47
CA THR A 416 15.16 10.32 11.56
C THR A 416 15.06 11.35 12.68
N ASP A 417 14.98 10.87 13.93
CA ASP A 417 15.11 11.68 15.12
C ASP A 417 16.56 12.08 15.42
N GLU A 418 16.82 12.73 16.55
CA GLU A 418 18.15 13.16 16.98
C GLU A 418 19.11 12.01 17.32
N LYS A 419 18.58 10.79 17.47
CA LYS A 419 19.33 9.57 17.77
C LYS A 419 19.46 8.64 16.56
N GLY A 420 19.03 9.09 15.36
CA GLY A 420 19.00 8.28 14.16
C GLY A 420 17.92 7.18 14.18
N LYS A 421 16.91 7.31 15.05
CA LYS A 421 15.76 6.42 15.09
C LYS A 421 14.63 6.96 14.21
N GLY A 422 13.74 6.07 13.81
CA GLY A 422 12.63 6.41 12.94
C GLY A 422 11.42 6.91 13.72
N ASP A 423 11.02 8.13 13.43
CA ASP A 423 9.72 8.71 13.73
C ASP A 423 8.91 8.82 12.43
N THR A 424 7.66 9.27 12.51
CA THR A 424 6.82 9.48 11.35
C THR A 424 6.21 10.87 11.31
N VAL A 425 5.96 11.36 10.10
CA VAL A 425 5.33 12.65 9.82
C VAL A 425 4.20 12.43 8.84
N ILE A 426 3.04 13.04 9.10
CA ILE A 426 1.84 12.99 8.27
C ILE A 426 1.61 14.37 7.67
N ALA A 427 1.28 14.43 6.38
CA ALA A 427 0.92 15.65 5.69
C ALA A 427 -0.39 15.50 4.90
N LYS A 428 -1.19 16.57 4.90
CA LYS A 428 -2.38 16.73 4.07
C LYS A 428 -2.07 17.63 2.88
N VAL A 429 -2.40 17.17 1.69
CA VAL A 429 -2.29 17.92 0.44
C VAL A 429 -3.70 18.17 -0.10
N PRO A 430 -4.25 19.39 0.09
CA PRO A 430 -5.60 19.71 -0.34
C PRO A 430 -5.69 19.87 -1.86
N PHE A 431 -6.80 19.43 -2.42
CA PHE A 431 -7.16 19.65 -3.82
C PHE A 431 -8.57 20.23 -3.90
N GLU A 432 -8.74 21.21 -4.78
CA GLU A 432 -10.03 21.83 -5.01
C GLU A 432 -10.84 21.05 -6.05
N GLU A 433 -12.15 21.03 -5.90
CA GLU A 433 -13.04 20.45 -6.90
C GLU A 433 -13.02 21.29 -8.17
N LYS A 434 -12.67 20.67 -9.30
CA LYS A 434 -12.71 21.35 -10.59
C LYS A 434 -14.15 21.63 -10.98
N LYS A 435 -14.43 22.89 -11.30
CA LYS A 435 -15.75 23.35 -11.75
C LYS A 435 -16.07 22.91 -13.16
#